data_ab02ef3bdaf99dd312b3e93390a4047d
#
_entry.id   ab02ef3bdaf99dd312b3e93390a4047d
#
_cell.length_a   1.000
_cell.length_b   1.000
_cell.length_c   1.000
_cell.angle_alpha   90.00
_cell.angle_beta   90.00
_cell.angle_gamma   90.00
#
_symmetry.space_group_name_H-M   'P 1'
#
loop_
_entity.id
_entity.type
_entity.pdbx_description
1 polymer ?
#
loop_
_entity_poly.entity_id
_entity_poly.type
_entity_poly.pdbx_seq_one_letter_code
_entity_poly.pdbx_strand_id
1 'polypeptide(L)'
;MEHKLEALINHVAVCPFGPVGQMVAARLRDAGSTVLVLDSDAKQADKASRLGYMVMLGDQNSFDDILARARLDTASTLFLTGSDPNSNLEITLVAHTLNPALQIVVSGENDLRRMLLRKAGASTVIDQNDIVACAMVGQVDAQPA
;
A
#
# COMPACT_ATOMS: atom_id res chain seq x y z
N MET A 1 -1.67 11.64 -19.26
CA MET A 1 -1.46 11.03 -17.93
C MET A 1 -2.01 11.91 -16.81
N GLU A 2 -1.67 13.18 -16.75
CA GLU A 2 -2.14 14.06 -15.68
C GLU A 2 -3.66 14.19 -15.62
N HIS A 3 -4.35 14.25 -16.75
CA HIS A 3 -5.81 14.30 -16.79
C HIS A 3 -6.45 13.05 -16.18
N LYS A 4 -5.84 11.88 -16.38
CA LYS A 4 -6.33 10.64 -15.77
C LYS A 4 -6.15 10.64 -14.26
N LEU A 5 -5.02 11.17 -13.78
CA LEU A 5 -4.75 11.29 -12.36
C LEU A 5 -5.70 12.28 -11.69
N GLU A 6 -5.94 13.42 -12.32
CA GLU A 6 -6.84 14.43 -11.79
C GLU A 6 -8.29 13.95 -11.70
N ALA A 7 -8.69 13.04 -12.57
CA ALA A 7 -10.05 12.47 -12.59
C ALA A 7 -10.22 11.27 -11.67
N LEU A 8 -9.16 10.79 -11.00
CA LEU A 8 -9.25 9.61 -10.15
C LEU A 8 -10.16 9.84 -8.94
N ILE A 9 -11.07 8.91 -8.76
CA ILE A 9 -11.99 8.87 -7.62
C ILE A 9 -12.24 7.40 -7.26
N ASN A 10 -12.28 7.08 -5.99
CA ASN A 10 -12.47 5.72 -5.46
C ASN A 10 -11.42 4.73 -5.93
N HIS A 11 -10.27 5.22 -6.37
CA HIS A 11 -9.17 4.37 -6.78
C HIS A 11 -8.42 3.82 -5.56
N VAL A 12 -7.61 2.80 -5.80
CA VAL A 12 -6.73 2.24 -4.79
C VAL A 12 -5.28 2.53 -5.15
N ALA A 13 -4.49 2.88 -4.15
CA ALA A 13 -3.06 3.14 -4.33
C ALA A 13 -2.26 2.01 -3.69
N VAL A 14 -1.20 1.58 -4.36
CA VAL A 14 -0.28 0.54 -3.87
C VAL A 14 1.13 1.11 -3.87
N CYS A 15 1.82 1.04 -2.74
CA CYS A 15 3.16 1.60 -2.55
C CYS A 15 3.99 0.69 -1.63
N PRO A 16 5.17 0.26 -2.02
CA PRO A 16 5.79 0.32 -3.34
C PRO A 16 5.37 -0.87 -4.24
N PHE A 17 5.92 -0.93 -5.44
CA PHE A 17 5.68 -2.03 -6.38
C PHE A 17 6.76 -3.11 -6.22
N GLY A 18 6.99 -3.52 -5.00
CA GLY A 18 7.88 -4.63 -4.65
C GLY A 18 7.15 -5.99 -4.77
N PRO A 19 7.73 -7.07 -4.23
CA PRO A 19 7.15 -8.41 -4.37
C PRO A 19 5.69 -8.52 -3.90
N VAL A 20 5.39 -7.98 -2.72
CA VAL A 20 4.01 -8.00 -2.18
C VAL A 20 3.13 -7.03 -2.95
N GLY A 21 3.64 -5.82 -3.23
CA GLY A 21 2.89 -4.79 -3.95
C GLY A 21 2.44 -5.25 -5.33
N GLN A 22 3.29 -5.98 -6.05
CA GLN A 22 2.96 -6.54 -7.37
C GLN A 22 1.80 -7.50 -7.28
N MET A 23 1.78 -8.36 -6.28
CA MET A 23 0.70 -9.32 -6.09
C MET A 23 -0.60 -8.65 -5.64
N VAL A 24 -0.50 -7.69 -4.75
CA VAL A 24 -1.67 -6.90 -4.30
C VAL A 24 -2.28 -6.16 -5.49
N ALA A 25 -1.47 -5.46 -6.27
CA ALA A 25 -1.94 -4.72 -7.45
C ALA A 25 -2.64 -5.63 -8.46
N ALA A 26 -2.06 -6.80 -8.73
CA ALA A 26 -2.65 -7.76 -9.68
C ALA A 26 -4.02 -8.26 -9.20
N ARG A 27 -4.12 -8.62 -7.93
CA ARG A 27 -5.38 -9.10 -7.36
C ARG A 27 -6.46 -8.02 -7.35
N LEU A 28 -6.09 -6.78 -7.04
CA LEU A 28 -7.01 -5.66 -7.04
C LEU A 28 -7.51 -5.36 -8.46
N ARG A 29 -6.61 -5.38 -9.43
CA ARG A 29 -6.97 -5.16 -10.83
C ARG A 29 -7.90 -6.26 -11.34
N ASP A 30 -7.62 -7.50 -11.02
CA ASP A 30 -8.47 -8.64 -11.39
C ASP A 30 -9.87 -8.54 -10.77
N ALA A 31 -9.97 -7.91 -9.60
CA ALA A 31 -11.25 -7.67 -8.94
C ALA A 31 -11.99 -6.43 -9.48
N GLY A 32 -11.42 -5.73 -10.47
CA GLY A 32 -12.06 -4.57 -11.10
C GLY A 32 -11.70 -3.23 -10.50
N SER A 33 -10.77 -3.18 -9.55
CA SER A 33 -10.33 -1.91 -8.96
C SER A 33 -9.45 -1.12 -9.92
N THR A 34 -9.56 0.20 -9.86
CA THR A 34 -8.62 1.10 -10.54
C THR A 34 -7.41 1.26 -9.63
N VAL A 35 -6.25 0.80 -10.10
CA VAL A 35 -5.03 0.75 -9.30
C VAL A 35 -4.05 1.82 -9.75
N LEU A 36 -3.55 2.60 -8.80
CA LEU A 36 -2.44 3.53 -8.99
C LEU A 36 -1.24 3.00 -8.21
N VAL A 37 -0.13 2.80 -8.89
CA VAL A 37 1.12 2.34 -8.28
C VAL A 37 1.99 3.55 -7.95
N LEU A 38 2.50 3.61 -6.74
CA LEU A 38 3.46 4.61 -6.30
C LEU A 38 4.78 3.92 -6.01
N ASP A 39 5.86 4.38 -6.63
CA ASP A 39 7.20 3.86 -6.35
C ASP A 39 8.23 4.96 -6.56
N SER A 40 9.28 4.94 -5.76
CA SER A 40 10.41 5.86 -5.90
C SER A 40 11.54 5.28 -6.77
N ASP A 41 11.48 4.00 -7.08
CA ASP A 41 12.45 3.31 -7.93
C ASP A 41 11.97 3.34 -9.39
N ALA A 42 12.77 3.96 -10.25
CA ALA A 42 12.43 4.09 -11.67
C ALA A 42 12.25 2.72 -12.36
N LYS A 43 13.00 1.71 -11.96
CA LYS A 43 12.88 0.37 -12.55
C LYS A 43 11.55 -0.27 -12.21
N GLN A 44 11.11 -0.15 -10.97
CA GLN A 44 9.82 -0.69 -10.54
C GLN A 44 8.67 0.08 -11.15
N ALA A 45 8.78 1.40 -11.23
CA ALA A 45 7.79 2.24 -11.89
C ALA A 45 7.64 1.86 -13.37
N ASP A 46 8.76 1.64 -14.07
CA ASP A 46 8.76 1.21 -15.46
C ASP A 46 8.10 -0.16 -15.63
N LYS A 47 8.41 -1.10 -14.74
CA LYS A 47 7.80 -2.42 -14.75
C LYS A 47 6.28 -2.34 -14.59
N ALA A 48 5.80 -1.54 -13.65
CA ALA A 48 4.38 -1.35 -13.43
C ALA A 48 3.70 -0.72 -14.64
N SER A 49 4.34 0.28 -15.25
CA SER A 49 3.84 0.93 -16.46
C SER A 49 3.71 -0.06 -17.62
N ARG A 50 4.71 -0.92 -17.81
CA ARG A 50 4.68 -1.95 -18.87
C ARG A 50 3.58 -2.97 -18.65
N LEU A 51 3.21 -3.22 -17.40
CA LEU A 51 2.10 -4.12 -17.06
C LEU A 51 0.74 -3.44 -17.18
N GLY A 52 0.69 -2.18 -17.58
CA GLY A 52 -0.55 -1.44 -17.83
C GLY A 52 -1.12 -0.70 -16.65
N TYR A 53 -0.41 -0.61 -15.54
CA TYR A 53 -0.87 0.17 -14.38
C TYR A 53 -0.63 1.66 -14.60
N MET A 54 -1.48 2.48 -14.00
CA MET A 54 -1.14 3.88 -13.79
C MET A 54 -0.05 3.94 -12.73
N VAL A 55 0.95 4.79 -12.96
CA VAL A 55 2.14 4.85 -12.11
C VAL A 55 2.49 6.28 -11.82
N MET A 56 2.89 6.52 -10.57
CA MET A 56 3.52 7.76 -10.17
C MET A 56 4.89 7.44 -9.59
N LEU A 57 5.94 7.99 -10.23
CA LEU A 57 7.30 7.91 -9.70
C LEU A 57 7.44 8.98 -8.64
N GLY A 58 7.74 8.58 -7.43
CA GLY A 58 7.82 9.46 -6.28
C GLY A 58 9.25 9.79 -5.89
N ASP A 59 9.39 10.86 -5.10
CA ASP A 59 10.62 11.18 -4.41
C ASP A 59 10.45 10.82 -2.94
N GLN A 60 11.35 9.99 -2.41
CA GLN A 60 11.32 9.56 -1.01
C GLN A 60 11.41 10.74 -0.02
N ASN A 61 11.88 11.89 -0.47
CA ASN A 61 12.05 13.07 0.38
C ASN A 61 10.84 14.02 0.36
N SER A 62 9.79 13.70 -0.40
CA SER A 62 8.63 14.57 -0.60
C SER A 62 7.32 13.79 -0.60
N PHE A 63 7.06 13.03 0.46
CA PHE A 63 5.87 12.18 0.56
C PHE A 63 4.57 12.98 0.46
N ASP A 64 4.49 14.14 1.10
CA ASP A 64 3.27 14.97 1.09
C ASP A 64 2.87 15.36 -0.33
N ASP A 65 3.83 15.79 -1.16
CA ASP A 65 3.57 16.17 -2.54
C ASP A 65 3.09 14.98 -3.39
N ILE A 66 3.79 13.86 -3.25
CA ILE A 66 3.45 12.64 -4.00
C ILE A 66 2.05 12.16 -3.63
N LEU A 67 1.74 12.10 -2.35
CA LEU A 67 0.45 11.59 -1.88
C LEU A 67 -0.69 12.51 -2.29
N ALA A 68 -0.48 13.84 -2.27
CA ALA A 68 -1.46 14.80 -2.77
C ALA A 68 -1.68 14.63 -4.27
N ARG A 69 -0.61 14.49 -5.05
CA ARG A 69 -0.69 14.28 -6.50
C ARG A 69 -1.31 12.94 -6.86
N ALA A 70 -1.17 11.94 -6.00
CA ALA A 70 -1.80 10.62 -6.17
C ALA A 70 -3.30 10.64 -5.86
N ARG A 71 -3.85 11.80 -5.53
CA ARG A 71 -5.28 12.00 -5.26
C ARG A 71 -5.78 11.10 -4.14
N LEU A 72 -5.02 11.03 -3.05
CA LEU A 72 -5.45 10.28 -1.87
C LEU A 72 -6.67 10.92 -1.21
N ASP A 73 -6.94 12.20 -1.50
CA ASP A 73 -8.14 12.91 -1.06
C ASP A 73 -9.44 12.27 -1.60
N THR A 74 -9.36 11.60 -2.76
CA THR A 74 -10.51 10.93 -3.38
C THR A 74 -10.34 9.42 -3.51
N ALA A 75 -9.22 8.88 -3.07
CA ALA A 75 -8.95 7.44 -3.09
C ALA A 75 -9.79 6.72 -2.03
N SER A 76 -10.07 5.45 -2.27
CA SER A 76 -10.77 4.60 -1.29
C SER A 76 -9.81 3.95 -0.31
N THR A 77 -8.66 3.49 -0.80
CA THR A 77 -7.73 2.69 -0.01
C THR A 77 -6.29 2.93 -0.44
N LEU A 78 -5.39 2.91 0.54
CA LEU A 78 -3.95 2.91 0.34
C LEU A 78 -3.37 1.63 0.92
N PHE A 79 -2.65 0.88 0.10
CA PHE A 79 -1.93 -0.32 0.51
C PHE A 79 -0.45 -0.01 0.62
N LEU A 80 0.08 -0.09 1.83
CA LEU A 80 1.51 0.10 2.10
C LEU A 80 2.14 -1.28 2.30
N THR A 81 2.81 -1.75 1.26
CA THR A 81 3.30 -3.12 1.16
C THR A 81 4.80 -3.25 1.35
N GLY A 82 5.46 -2.15 1.67
CA GLY A 82 6.90 -2.12 1.88
C GLY A 82 7.32 -2.65 3.24
N SER A 83 8.60 -2.94 3.35
CA SER A 83 9.19 -3.51 4.56
C SER A 83 9.87 -2.49 5.47
N ASP A 84 9.98 -1.23 5.05
CA ASP A 84 10.59 -0.19 5.89
C ASP A 84 9.56 0.36 6.88
N PRO A 85 9.72 0.06 8.18
CA PRO A 85 8.73 0.47 9.18
C PRO A 85 8.64 1.98 9.35
N ASN A 86 9.73 2.72 9.17
CA ASN A 86 9.70 4.17 9.31
C ASN A 86 8.97 4.84 8.16
N SER A 87 9.22 4.40 6.93
CA SER A 87 8.49 4.89 5.75
C SER A 87 7.00 4.59 5.87
N ASN A 88 6.64 3.39 6.30
CA ASN A 88 5.25 3.00 6.47
C ASN A 88 4.53 3.91 7.49
N LEU A 89 5.19 4.24 8.59
CA LEU A 89 4.62 5.12 9.62
C LEU A 89 4.44 6.55 9.10
N GLU A 90 5.47 7.10 8.45
CA GLU A 90 5.42 8.45 7.90
C GLU A 90 4.33 8.59 6.84
N ILE A 91 4.26 7.66 5.91
CA ILE A 91 3.24 7.68 4.84
C ILE A 91 1.84 7.55 5.44
N THR A 92 1.67 6.68 6.44
CA THR A 92 0.39 6.53 7.12
C THR A 92 -0.07 7.84 7.75
N LEU A 93 0.83 8.52 8.46
CA LEU A 93 0.52 9.81 9.09
C LEU A 93 0.10 10.86 8.07
N VAL A 94 0.86 11.01 7.00
CA VAL A 94 0.58 12.01 5.96
C VAL A 94 -0.72 11.67 5.24
N ALA A 95 -0.90 10.42 4.86
CA ALA A 95 -2.10 9.98 4.14
C ALA A 95 -3.37 10.19 4.98
N HIS A 96 -3.32 9.85 6.25
CA HIS A 96 -4.45 10.04 7.17
C HIS A 96 -4.77 11.52 7.37
N THR A 97 -3.75 12.36 7.41
CA THR A 97 -3.93 13.81 7.50
C THR A 97 -4.61 14.38 6.24
N LEU A 98 -4.21 13.89 5.06
CA LEU A 98 -4.80 14.32 3.80
C LEU A 98 -6.24 13.84 3.62
N ASN A 99 -6.54 12.64 4.07
CA ASN A 99 -7.89 12.07 3.96
C ASN A 99 -8.19 11.18 5.16
N PRO A 100 -8.85 11.72 6.19
CA PRO A 100 -9.19 10.92 7.38
C PRO A 100 -10.13 9.73 7.10
N ALA A 101 -10.85 9.76 5.99
CA ALA A 101 -11.76 8.66 5.59
C ALA A 101 -11.05 7.55 4.79
N LEU A 102 -9.79 7.76 4.40
CA LEU A 102 -9.04 6.79 3.61
C LEU A 102 -8.79 5.52 4.43
N GLN A 103 -9.08 4.37 3.84
CA GLN A 103 -8.64 3.11 4.41
C GLN A 103 -7.16 2.91 4.14
N ILE A 104 -6.40 2.60 5.18
CA ILE A 104 -4.96 2.39 5.07
C ILE A 104 -4.65 0.98 5.59
N VAL A 105 -4.16 0.14 4.70
CA VAL A 105 -3.74 -1.23 5.00
C VAL A 105 -2.22 -1.26 4.93
N VAL A 106 -1.57 -1.60 6.02
CA VAL A 106 -0.12 -1.47 6.14
C VAL A 106 0.48 -2.67 6.87
N SER A 107 1.72 -2.98 6.52
CA SER A 107 2.50 -4.03 7.18
C SER A 107 3.14 -3.52 8.47
N GLY A 108 3.07 -4.31 9.54
CA GLY A 108 3.71 -3.98 10.81
C GLY A 108 3.99 -5.24 11.62
N GLU A 109 5.24 -5.41 12.05
CA GLU A 109 5.77 -6.70 12.50
C GLU A 109 5.66 -7.00 13.99
N ASN A 110 5.38 -6.01 14.85
CA ASN A 110 5.31 -6.25 16.28
C ASN A 110 4.24 -5.38 16.93
N ASP A 111 3.95 -5.65 18.19
CA ASP A 111 2.87 -4.98 18.91
C ASP A 111 3.07 -3.47 18.99
N LEU A 112 4.30 -3.02 19.20
CA LEU A 112 4.60 -1.58 19.27
C LEU A 112 4.35 -0.91 17.91
N ARG A 113 4.85 -1.49 16.84
CA ARG A 113 4.62 -0.96 15.48
C ARG A 113 3.15 -0.96 15.13
N ARG A 114 2.45 -2.03 15.46
CA ARG A 114 1.00 -2.13 15.23
C ARG A 114 0.26 -1.00 15.95
N MET A 115 0.59 -0.76 17.22
CA MET A 115 -0.02 0.31 17.99
C MET A 115 0.26 1.68 17.38
N LEU A 116 1.53 1.95 17.01
CA LEU A 116 1.93 3.22 16.41
C LEU A 116 1.22 3.47 15.07
N LEU A 117 1.12 2.44 14.23
CA LEU A 117 0.46 2.55 12.94
C LEU A 117 -1.04 2.80 13.09
N ARG A 118 -1.68 2.14 14.03
CA ARG A 118 -3.11 2.38 14.30
C ARG A 118 -3.35 3.80 14.81
N LYS A 119 -2.51 4.30 15.70
CA LYS A 119 -2.61 5.68 16.18
C LYS A 119 -2.34 6.69 15.06
N ALA A 120 -1.48 6.33 14.12
CA ALA A 120 -1.19 7.18 12.96
C ALA A 120 -2.34 7.23 11.94
N GLY A 121 -3.31 6.32 12.04
CA GLY A 121 -4.48 6.31 11.18
C GLY A 121 -4.67 5.03 10.34
N ALA A 122 -3.84 4.01 10.53
CA ALA A 122 -4.02 2.75 9.81
C ALA A 122 -5.33 2.07 10.19
N SER A 123 -6.07 1.65 9.19
CA SER A 123 -7.31 0.91 9.37
C SER A 123 -7.05 -0.55 9.72
N THR A 124 -6.05 -1.13 9.07
CA THR A 124 -5.65 -2.53 9.24
C THR A 124 -4.14 -2.63 9.22
N VAL A 125 -3.58 -3.32 10.19
CA VAL A 125 -2.14 -3.61 10.23
C VAL A 125 -1.96 -5.10 10.08
N ILE A 126 -1.16 -5.49 9.09
CA ILE A 126 -0.90 -6.88 8.75
C ILE A 126 0.50 -7.26 9.22
N ASP A 127 0.60 -8.29 10.04
CA ASP A 127 1.87 -8.92 10.35
C ASP A 127 2.13 -10.02 9.30
N GLN A 128 2.98 -9.71 8.33
CA GLN A 128 3.27 -10.63 7.23
C GLN A 128 3.88 -11.94 7.73
N ASN A 129 4.72 -11.88 8.76
CA ASN A 129 5.36 -13.07 9.31
C ASN A 129 4.34 -14.00 9.94
N ASP A 130 3.38 -13.45 10.68
CA ASP A 130 2.33 -14.24 11.29
C ASP A 130 1.44 -14.90 10.23
N ILE A 131 1.05 -14.15 9.20
CA ILE A 131 0.23 -14.68 8.11
C ILE A 131 0.95 -15.81 7.37
N VAL A 132 2.23 -15.60 7.04
CA VAL A 132 3.03 -16.64 6.37
C VAL A 132 3.13 -17.88 7.26
N ALA A 133 3.42 -17.70 8.55
CA ALA A 133 3.51 -18.83 9.49
C ALA A 133 2.20 -19.60 9.58
N CYS A 134 1.08 -18.90 9.70
CA CYS A 134 -0.25 -19.52 9.74
C CYS A 134 -0.55 -20.28 8.45
N ALA A 135 -0.23 -19.68 7.29
CA ALA A 135 -0.46 -20.33 6.01
C ALA A 135 0.39 -21.59 5.85
N MET A 136 1.65 -21.56 6.29
CA MET A 136 2.53 -22.72 6.22
C MET A 136 2.03 -23.86 7.10
N VAL A 137 1.66 -23.56 8.33
CA VAL A 137 1.13 -24.56 9.27
C VAL A 137 -0.18 -25.15 8.73
N GLY A 138 -1.01 -24.33 8.09
CA GLY A 138 -2.27 -24.79 7.50
C GLY A 138 -2.13 -25.77 6.33
N GLN A 139 -0.92 -25.95 5.77
CA GLN A 139 -0.69 -26.90 4.69
C GLN A 139 -0.55 -28.35 5.16
N VAL A 140 -0.35 -28.57 6.44
CA VAL A 140 -0.30 -29.90 7.02
C VAL A 140 -1.50 -30.11 7.93
N ASP A 141 -1.97 -31.36 8.04
CA ASP A 141 -3.04 -31.69 8.97
C ASP A 141 -2.54 -31.39 10.39
N ALA A 142 -3.07 -30.32 10.97
CA ALA A 142 -2.71 -29.96 12.32
C ALA A 142 -3.19 -31.05 13.25
N GLN A 143 -2.26 -31.73 13.89
CA GLN A 143 -2.62 -32.78 14.84
C GLN A 143 -2.88 -32.14 16.18
N PRO A 144 -4.06 -32.32 16.75
CA PRO A 144 -4.27 -31.89 18.11
C PRO A 144 -3.30 -32.61 19.03
N ALA A 145 -2.76 -31.92 19.96
CA ALA A 145 -1.80 -32.46 20.92
C ALA A 145 -2.44 -33.59 21.75
#